data_0a62091022a01fcf48b77c9079076ddd
#
_entry.id   0a62091022a01fcf48b77c9079076ddd
#
_cell.length_a   1.000
_cell.length_b   1.000
_cell.length_c   1.000
_cell.angle_alpha   90.00
_cell.angle_beta   90.00
_cell.angle_gamma   90.00
#
_symmetry.space_group_name_H-M   'P 1'
#
loop_
_entity.id
_entity.type
_entity.pdbx_description
1 polymer ?
#
loop_
_entity_poly.entity_id
_entity_poly.type
_entity_poly.pdbx_seq_one_letter_code
_entity_poly.pdbx_strand_id
1 'polypeptide(L)'
;MMPTQPSMRVQRSWLGRFWRAFGYSARREGQFLVQHRWDFAMLFWMPIVLMFLVWWVFSKGMAVDIPIAVVDHDQSAQSAALMRYIDATPEVTIVSQLYDPQAVKYAIETTQVYAVVEIPANFSKNLLAAEPTRVLLNVNAQFGSHSGMIQKSVQTAVTTFSAGAEIQRRVAKSEDISLVKSRYAPIQSQSVALFNTANNYQQFLARSEE
;
A
#
# COMPACT_ATOMS: atom_id res chain seq x y z
N MET A 1 3.21 -50.23 49.71
CA MET A 1 3.81 -50.45 48.36
C MET A 1 3.65 -49.21 47.52
N MET A 2 4.68 -48.41 47.46
CA MET A 2 4.68 -47.18 46.58
C MET A 2 5.27 -47.53 45.22
N PRO A 3 4.67 -47.10 44.12
CA PRO A 3 5.29 -47.27 42.80
C PRO A 3 6.40 -46.25 42.60
N THR A 4 7.58 -46.77 42.29
CA THR A 4 8.78 -46.00 41.96
C THR A 4 8.60 -45.25 40.62
N GLN A 5 8.79 -43.95 40.65
CA GLN A 5 8.79 -43.07 39.46
C GLN A 5 9.98 -43.41 38.55
N PRO A 6 9.78 -43.53 37.22
CA PRO A 6 10.91 -43.72 36.31
C PRO A 6 11.66 -42.39 36.14
N SER A 7 12.97 -42.47 36.40
CA SER A 7 13.90 -41.34 36.41
C SER A 7 14.01 -40.64 35.04
N MET A 8 13.85 -39.30 35.02
CA MET A 8 14.04 -38.38 33.88
C MET A 8 15.50 -38.28 33.35
N ARG A 9 16.29 -39.32 33.43
CA ARG A 9 17.69 -39.28 32.93
C ARG A 9 17.89 -39.68 31.47
N VAL A 10 16.84 -40.08 30.76
CA VAL A 10 16.98 -40.61 29.39
C VAL A 10 16.99 -39.53 28.32
N GLN A 11 16.42 -38.36 28.57
CA GLN A 11 16.30 -37.32 27.52
C GLN A 11 17.61 -36.56 27.21
N ARG A 12 18.51 -36.40 28.18
CA ARG A 12 19.76 -35.64 27.98
C ARG A 12 20.79 -36.37 27.11
N SER A 13 20.75 -37.68 27.03
CA SER A 13 21.67 -38.47 26.24
C SER A 13 21.35 -38.49 24.72
N TRP A 14 20.06 -38.27 24.36
CA TRP A 14 19.63 -38.29 22.97
C TRP A 14 20.06 -37.03 22.23
N LEU A 15 19.90 -35.83 22.81
CA LEU A 15 20.38 -34.56 22.26
C LEU A 15 21.89 -34.55 22.06
N GLY A 16 22.66 -35.09 23.02
CA GLY A 16 24.13 -35.18 22.90
C GLY A 16 24.59 -36.14 21.80
N ARG A 17 23.84 -37.21 21.55
CA ARG A 17 24.10 -38.13 20.41
C ARG A 17 23.70 -37.51 19.07
N PHE A 18 22.58 -36.80 19.04
CA PHE A 18 22.14 -36.09 17.85
C PHE A 18 23.14 -35.03 17.41
N TRP A 19 23.61 -34.18 18.32
CA TRP A 19 24.62 -33.15 18.00
C TRP A 19 25.97 -33.74 17.59
N ARG A 20 26.38 -34.87 18.18
CA ARG A 20 27.61 -35.56 17.76
C ARG A 20 27.46 -36.20 16.38
N ALA A 21 26.36 -36.86 16.11
CA ALA A 21 26.07 -37.44 14.80
C ALA A 21 25.96 -36.35 13.70
N PHE A 22 25.29 -35.25 14.03
CA PHE A 22 25.17 -34.09 13.16
C PHE A 22 26.56 -33.47 12.87
N GLY A 23 27.37 -33.28 13.92
CA GLY A 23 28.72 -32.73 13.75
C GLY A 23 29.65 -33.64 12.91
N TYR A 24 29.50 -34.96 13.02
CA TYR A 24 30.27 -35.90 12.21
C TYR A 24 29.82 -35.91 10.75
N SER A 25 28.52 -35.90 10.51
CA SER A 25 27.96 -35.77 9.14
C SER A 25 28.32 -34.42 8.51
N ALA A 26 28.21 -33.32 9.25
CA ALA A 26 28.59 -32.00 8.76
C ALA A 26 30.08 -31.87 8.40
N ARG A 27 30.96 -32.49 9.20
CA ARG A 27 32.39 -32.54 8.88
C ARG A 27 32.71 -33.36 7.63
N ARG A 28 32.03 -34.49 7.47
CA ARG A 28 32.22 -35.36 6.29
C ARG A 28 31.71 -34.65 5.01
N GLU A 29 30.53 -34.05 5.07
CA GLU A 29 29.98 -33.24 3.97
C GLU A 29 30.86 -32.03 3.66
N GLY A 30 31.37 -31.34 4.69
CA GLY A 30 32.27 -30.21 4.53
C GLY A 30 33.59 -30.60 3.82
N GLN A 31 34.16 -31.79 4.10
CA GLN A 31 35.36 -32.29 3.42
C GLN A 31 35.08 -32.65 1.95
N PHE A 32 33.89 -33.20 1.65
CA PHE A 32 33.47 -33.47 0.29
C PHE A 32 33.29 -32.17 -0.52
N LEU A 33 32.66 -31.15 0.08
CA LEU A 33 32.45 -29.82 -0.55
C LEU A 33 33.77 -29.10 -0.85
N VAL A 34 34.78 -29.22 0.03
CA VAL A 34 36.09 -28.59 -0.19
C VAL A 34 36.88 -29.28 -1.31
N GLN A 35 36.69 -30.59 -1.52
CA GLN A 35 37.34 -31.33 -2.58
C GLN A 35 36.76 -31.01 -3.98
N HIS A 36 35.47 -30.64 -4.04
CA HIS A 36 34.80 -30.25 -5.29
C HIS A 36 34.64 -28.74 -5.34
N ARG A 37 35.62 -28.08 -5.95
CA ARG A 37 35.70 -26.62 -6.10
C ARG A 37 34.39 -26.01 -6.69
N TRP A 38 33.76 -26.74 -7.59
CA TRP A 38 32.54 -26.32 -8.25
C TRP A 38 31.33 -26.36 -7.32
N ASP A 39 31.19 -27.39 -6.49
CA ASP A 39 30.09 -27.55 -5.55
C ASP A 39 30.15 -26.49 -4.42
N PHE A 40 31.39 -26.23 -3.95
CA PHE A 40 31.61 -25.16 -2.98
C PHE A 40 31.32 -23.77 -3.59
N ALA A 41 31.77 -23.56 -4.83
CA ALA A 41 31.48 -22.31 -5.53
C ALA A 41 29.96 -22.13 -5.73
N MET A 42 29.25 -23.16 -6.17
CA MET A 42 27.79 -23.09 -6.33
C MET A 42 27.08 -22.81 -5.01
N LEU A 43 27.43 -23.50 -3.93
CA LEU A 43 26.82 -23.34 -2.62
C LEU A 43 26.99 -21.92 -2.06
N PHE A 44 28.13 -21.30 -2.33
CA PHE A 44 28.45 -19.97 -1.80
C PHE A 44 27.99 -18.84 -2.74
N TRP A 45 28.26 -19.00 -4.05
CA TRP A 45 27.96 -17.96 -5.03
C TRP A 45 26.48 -17.89 -5.40
N MET A 46 25.78 -19.02 -5.44
CA MET A 46 24.37 -19.05 -5.81
C MET A 46 23.48 -18.22 -4.88
N PRO A 47 23.57 -18.33 -3.53
CA PRO A 47 22.81 -17.46 -2.63
C PRO A 47 23.16 -15.98 -2.78
N ILE A 48 24.44 -15.66 -3.00
CA ILE A 48 24.90 -14.27 -3.18
C ILE A 48 24.34 -13.69 -4.47
N VAL A 49 24.43 -14.45 -5.57
CA VAL A 49 23.88 -14.04 -6.86
C VAL A 49 22.36 -13.87 -6.78
N LEU A 50 21.67 -14.80 -6.11
CA LEU A 50 20.22 -14.74 -5.91
C LEU A 50 19.83 -13.53 -5.04
N MET A 51 20.57 -13.27 -3.97
CA MET A 51 20.37 -12.10 -3.12
C MET A 51 20.61 -10.79 -3.91
N PHE A 52 21.66 -10.75 -4.72
CA PHE A 52 21.96 -9.61 -5.58
C PHE A 52 20.87 -9.42 -6.66
N LEU A 53 20.38 -10.51 -7.25
CA LEU A 53 19.32 -10.50 -8.24
C LEU A 53 18.00 -9.99 -7.63
N VAL A 54 17.64 -10.50 -6.44
CA VAL A 54 16.46 -10.02 -5.70
C VAL A 54 16.64 -8.52 -5.39
N TRP A 55 17.78 -8.12 -4.84
CA TRP A 55 18.08 -6.71 -4.59
C TRP A 55 17.98 -5.87 -5.86
N TRP A 56 18.53 -6.34 -6.98
CA TRP A 56 18.45 -5.66 -8.28
C TRP A 56 17.02 -5.49 -8.78
N VAL A 57 16.20 -6.56 -8.72
CA VAL A 57 14.79 -6.51 -9.14
C VAL A 57 14.01 -5.53 -8.30
N PHE A 58 14.23 -5.51 -6.98
CA PHE A 58 13.52 -4.61 -6.06
C PHE A 58 14.18 -3.23 -5.90
N SER A 59 15.38 -3.01 -6.44
CA SER A 59 16.08 -1.73 -6.35
C SER A 59 15.41 -0.59 -7.13
N LYS A 60 14.56 -0.91 -8.11
CA LYS A 60 13.80 0.08 -8.88
C LYS A 60 12.65 0.73 -8.09
N GLY A 61 12.49 0.36 -6.82
CA GLY A 61 11.52 1.00 -5.92
C GLY A 61 10.06 0.66 -6.22
N MET A 62 9.18 1.31 -5.47
CA MET A 62 7.74 1.28 -5.71
C MET A 62 7.40 2.08 -6.98
N ALA A 63 6.29 1.73 -7.63
CA ALA A 63 5.79 2.52 -8.74
C ALA A 63 5.57 3.96 -8.27
N VAL A 64 6.19 4.90 -8.93
CA VAL A 64 6.07 6.35 -8.73
C VAL A 64 5.42 6.95 -9.96
N ASP A 65 4.85 8.13 -9.82
CA ASP A 65 4.25 8.89 -10.92
C ASP A 65 3.13 8.13 -11.65
N ILE A 66 2.25 7.44 -10.89
CA ILE A 66 1.10 6.77 -11.50
C ILE A 66 0.14 7.85 -12.05
N PRO A 67 -0.17 7.83 -13.37
CA PRO A 67 -0.98 8.87 -13.98
C PRO A 67 -2.45 8.75 -13.51
N ILE A 68 -2.96 9.87 -13.00
CA ILE A 68 -4.36 10.04 -12.61
C ILE A 68 -4.94 11.26 -13.30
N ALA A 69 -6.26 11.29 -13.47
CA ALA A 69 -6.97 12.48 -13.92
C ALA A 69 -7.80 13.08 -12.80
N VAL A 70 -8.15 14.34 -12.93
CA VAL A 70 -9.04 15.05 -12.00
C VAL A 70 -10.20 15.66 -12.77
N VAL A 71 -11.40 15.53 -12.18
CA VAL A 71 -12.61 16.24 -12.60
C VAL A 71 -12.94 17.23 -11.49
N ASP A 72 -12.77 18.51 -11.76
CA ASP A 72 -13.04 19.58 -10.79
C ASP A 72 -14.32 20.32 -11.18
N HIS A 73 -15.40 20.08 -10.45
CA HIS A 73 -16.68 20.77 -10.63
C HIS A 73 -16.79 22.07 -9.84
N ASP A 74 -15.87 22.30 -8.88
CA ASP A 74 -15.89 23.49 -8.01
C ASP A 74 -15.09 24.67 -8.59
N GLN A 75 -13.98 24.35 -9.29
CA GLN A 75 -13.08 25.30 -9.95
C GLN A 75 -12.64 26.45 -9.03
N SER A 76 -12.40 26.16 -7.76
CA SER A 76 -12.04 27.13 -6.72
C SER A 76 -10.55 27.10 -6.38
N ALA A 77 -10.12 28.10 -5.60
CA ALA A 77 -8.77 28.11 -5.05
C ALA A 77 -8.51 26.92 -4.09
N GLN A 78 -9.55 26.44 -3.40
CA GLN A 78 -9.48 25.31 -2.50
C GLN A 78 -9.38 23.99 -3.24
N SER A 79 -10.16 23.80 -4.32
CA SER A 79 -10.02 22.61 -5.17
C SER A 79 -8.66 22.56 -5.85
N ALA A 80 -8.16 23.69 -6.35
CA ALA A 80 -6.82 23.81 -6.90
C ALA A 80 -5.71 23.52 -5.84
N ALA A 81 -5.92 23.92 -4.59
CA ALA A 81 -5.01 23.58 -3.51
C ALA A 81 -5.03 22.08 -3.22
N LEU A 82 -6.19 21.44 -3.16
CA LEU A 82 -6.31 19.99 -2.99
C LEU A 82 -5.60 19.24 -4.11
N MET A 83 -5.78 19.64 -5.36
CA MET A 83 -5.08 19.05 -6.51
C MET A 83 -3.55 19.11 -6.33
N ARG A 84 -3.01 20.26 -5.87
CA ARG A 84 -1.57 20.39 -5.57
C ARG A 84 -1.11 19.46 -4.44
N TYR A 85 -1.94 19.23 -3.41
CA TYR A 85 -1.64 18.27 -2.36
C TYR A 85 -1.61 16.83 -2.88
N ILE A 86 -2.51 16.47 -3.78
CA ILE A 86 -2.53 15.15 -4.43
C ILE A 86 -1.29 14.98 -5.33
N ASP A 87 -1.00 15.96 -6.16
CA ASP A 87 0.13 15.95 -7.09
C ASP A 87 1.51 15.99 -6.38
N ALA A 88 1.55 16.47 -5.15
CA ALA A 88 2.75 16.47 -4.32
C ALA A 88 3.05 15.10 -3.68
N THR A 89 2.18 14.10 -3.84
CA THR A 89 2.46 12.73 -3.36
C THR A 89 3.33 11.99 -4.39
N PRO A 90 4.36 11.25 -3.95
CA PRO A 90 5.33 10.65 -4.88
C PRO A 90 4.77 9.49 -5.71
N GLU A 91 3.63 8.93 -5.31
CA GLU A 91 3.05 7.76 -5.96
C GLU A 91 2.13 8.10 -7.13
N VAL A 92 1.59 9.32 -7.18
CA VAL A 92 0.61 9.71 -8.20
C VAL A 92 0.96 11.05 -8.85
N THR A 93 0.64 11.19 -10.12
CA THR A 93 0.83 12.46 -10.88
C THR A 93 -0.45 12.78 -11.62
N ILE A 94 -0.91 14.04 -11.52
CA ILE A 94 -2.07 14.53 -12.24
C ILE A 94 -1.67 14.87 -13.67
N VAL A 95 -2.04 14.01 -14.62
CA VAL A 95 -1.67 14.18 -16.04
C VAL A 95 -2.73 14.94 -16.84
N SER A 96 -3.98 14.97 -16.39
CA SER A 96 -5.07 15.63 -17.10
C SER A 96 -6.19 16.08 -16.17
N GLN A 97 -6.82 17.19 -16.56
CA GLN A 97 -8.10 17.62 -16.01
C GLN A 97 -9.18 17.34 -17.05
N LEU A 98 -10.20 16.60 -16.65
CA LEU A 98 -11.30 16.19 -17.51
C LEU A 98 -12.58 16.90 -17.07
N TYR A 99 -13.42 17.26 -18.03
CA TYR A 99 -14.68 17.97 -17.76
C TYR A 99 -15.89 17.19 -18.26
N ASP A 100 -15.67 16.20 -19.14
CA ASP A 100 -16.73 15.42 -19.75
C ASP A 100 -16.72 13.97 -19.19
N PRO A 101 -17.87 13.45 -18.74
CA PRO A 101 -18.00 12.06 -18.29
C PRO A 101 -17.58 11.01 -19.33
N GLN A 102 -17.76 11.30 -20.62
CA GLN A 102 -17.34 10.39 -21.68
C GLN A 102 -15.82 10.35 -21.81
N ALA A 103 -15.15 11.50 -21.68
CA ALA A 103 -13.70 11.60 -21.65
C ALA A 103 -13.10 10.83 -20.45
N VAL A 104 -13.75 10.87 -19.29
CA VAL A 104 -13.37 10.10 -18.10
C VAL A 104 -13.40 8.61 -18.38
N LYS A 105 -14.51 8.11 -18.93
CA LYS A 105 -14.67 6.70 -19.26
C LYS A 105 -13.61 6.25 -20.28
N TYR A 106 -13.42 7.02 -21.35
CA TYR A 106 -12.43 6.75 -22.38
C TYR A 106 -11.00 6.70 -21.82
N ALA A 107 -10.62 7.67 -20.97
CA ALA A 107 -9.29 7.74 -20.38
C ALA A 107 -8.98 6.51 -19.49
N ILE A 108 -9.97 6.00 -18.77
CA ILE A 108 -9.84 4.79 -17.95
C ILE A 108 -9.79 3.52 -18.83
N GLU A 109 -10.66 3.41 -19.83
CA GLU A 109 -10.72 2.24 -20.71
C GLU A 109 -9.47 2.09 -21.57
N THR A 110 -8.89 3.20 -22.02
CA THR A 110 -7.64 3.21 -22.79
C THR A 110 -6.38 3.17 -21.94
N THR A 111 -6.52 3.03 -20.62
CA THR A 111 -5.40 2.99 -19.67
C THR A 111 -4.48 4.23 -19.72
N GLN A 112 -4.98 5.36 -20.22
CA GLN A 112 -4.25 6.63 -20.16
C GLN A 112 -4.11 7.11 -18.72
N VAL A 113 -5.10 6.80 -17.87
CA VAL A 113 -5.09 7.06 -16.44
C VAL A 113 -5.57 5.83 -15.66
N TYR A 114 -4.99 5.62 -14.48
CA TYR A 114 -5.37 4.50 -13.62
C TYR A 114 -6.49 4.85 -12.64
N ALA A 115 -6.71 6.13 -12.41
CA ALA A 115 -7.79 6.60 -11.56
C ALA A 115 -8.24 8.01 -11.95
N VAL A 116 -9.44 8.36 -11.52
CA VAL A 116 -10.00 9.71 -11.65
C VAL A 116 -10.49 10.18 -10.29
N VAL A 117 -10.03 11.35 -9.88
CA VAL A 117 -10.47 12.04 -8.68
C VAL A 117 -11.54 13.05 -9.10
N GLU A 118 -12.72 12.95 -8.51
CA GLU A 118 -13.82 13.88 -8.77
C GLU A 118 -14.08 14.76 -7.55
N ILE A 119 -13.92 16.06 -7.73
CA ILE A 119 -14.17 17.10 -6.73
C ILE A 119 -15.56 17.66 -7.00
N PRO A 120 -16.52 17.54 -6.05
CA PRO A 120 -17.90 17.95 -6.26
C PRO A 120 -18.05 19.48 -6.33
N ALA A 121 -19.11 19.93 -6.97
CA ALA A 121 -19.53 21.32 -6.93
C ALA A 121 -19.80 21.78 -5.46
N ASN A 122 -19.53 23.04 -5.17
CA ASN A 122 -19.60 23.64 -3.85
C ASN A 122 -18.60 23.06 -2.82
N PHE A 123 -17.53 22.37 -3.27
CA PHE A 123 -16.48 21.84 -2.40
C PHE A 123 -15.92 22.92 -1.46
N SER A 124 -15.52 24.06 -2.01
CA SER A 124 -14.97 25.19 -1.26
C SER A 124 -15.97 25.78 -0.25
N LYS A 125 -17.21 25.93 -0.67
CA LYS A 125 -18.30 26.47 0.18
C LYS A 125 -18.52 25.56 1.38
N ASN A 126 -18.66 24.26 1.18
CA ASN A 126 -18.88 23.28 2.24
C ASN A 126 -17.65 23.19 3.17
N LEU A 127 -16.44 23.23 2.60
CA LEU A 127 -15.20 23.21 3.39
C LEU A 127 -15.14 24.42 4.34
N LEU A 128 -15.45 25.62 3.86
CA LEU A 128 -15.47 26.84 4.66
C LEU A 128 -16.59 26.84 5.70
N ALA A 129 -17.75 26.27 5.36
CA ALA A 129 -18.89 26.12 6.27
C ALA A 129 -18.68 25.01 7.32
N ALA A 130 -17.63 24.20 7.21
CA ALA A 130 -17.41 22.97 7.97
C ALA A 130 -18.51 21.91 7.75
N GLU A 131 -19.10 21.94 6.57
CA GLU A 131 -20.08 20.94 6.16
C GLU A 131 -19.36 19.72 5.56
N PRO A 132 -19.87 18.50 5.79
CA PRO A 132 -19.28 17.30 5.21
C PRO A 132 -19.30 17.39 3.67
N THR A 133 -18.14 17.20 3.07
CA THR A 133 -18.03 17.08 1.61
C THR A 133 -17.27 15.80 1.26
N ARG A 134 -17.54 15.25 0.08
CA ARG A 134 -16.95 13.98 -0.36
C ARG A 134 -16.21 14.18 -1.67
N VAL A 135 -14.98 13.74 -1.69
CA VAL A 135 -14.20 13.60 -2.92
C VAL A 135 -14.33 12.14 -3.37
N LEU A 136 -14.78 11.94 -4.59
CA LEU A 136 -14.94 10.61 -5.17
C LEU A 136 -13.63 10.20 -5.85
N LEU A 137 -13.21 8.96 -5.61
CA LEU A 137 -12.05 8.37 -6.26
C LEU A 137 -12.49 7.13 -7.04
N ASN A 138 -12.50 7.24 -8.36
CA ASN A 138 -12.80 6.17 -9.27
C ASN A 138 -11.50 5.50 -9.73
N VAL A 139 -11.25 4.27 -9.31
CA VAL A 139 -10.04 3.51 -9.64
C VAL A 139 -10.32 2.36 -10.59
N ASN A 140 -9.39 2.10 -11.50
CA ASN A 140 -9.45 0.92 -12.34
C ASN A 140 -8.98 -0.31 -11.52
N ALA A 141 -9.94 -1.11 -11.07
CA ALA A 141 -9.68 -2.27 -10.20
C ALA A 141 -8.98 -3.44 -10.92
N GLN A 142 -8.81 -3.39 -12.23
CA GLN A 142 -8.04 -4.41 -12.97
C GLN A 142 -6.56 -4.39 -12.57
N PHE A 143 -6.05 -3.25 -12.10
CA PHE A 143 -4.68 -3.06 -11.65
C PHE A 143 -4.59 -3.04 -10.11
N GLY A 144 -4.90 -4.16 -9.47
CA GLY A 144 -5.08 -4.26 -8.02
C GLY A 144 -3.99 -3.64 -7.15
N SER A 145 -2.71 -3.84 -7.49
CA SER A 145 -1.59 -3.25 -6.74
C SER A 145 -1.52 -1.72 -6.87
N HIS A 146 -1.69 -1.19 -8.08
CA HIS A 146 -1.70 0.24 -8.34
C HIS A 146 -2.92 0.92 -7.72
N SER A 147 -4.09 0.28 -7.80
CA SER A 147 -5.32 0.79 -7.19
C SER A 147 -5.20 1.03 -5.70
N GLY A 148 -4.60 0.10 -4.96
CA GLY A 148 -4.35 0.25 -3.52
C GLY A 148 -3.39 1.38 -3.18
N MET A 149 -2.33 1.56 -3.98
CA MET A 149 -1.37 2.66 -3.80
C MET A 149 -2.04 4.01 -4.06
N ILE A 150 -2.73 4.17 -5.19
CA ILE A 150 -3.47 5.39 -5.53
C ILE A 150 -4.47 5.75 -4.44
N GLN A 151 -5.26 4.77 -3.99
CA GLN A 151 -6.26 4.99 -2.95
C GLN A 151 -5.62 5.50 -1.66
N LYS A 152 -4.53 4.88 -1.22
CA LYS A 152 -3.79 5.30 -0.02
C LYS A 152 -3.24 6.72 -0.16
N SER A 153 -2.61 7.04 -1.29
CA SER A 153 -1.98 8.33 -1.53
C SER A 153 -3.02 9.46 -1.61
N VAL A 154 -4.08 9.27 -2.40
CA VAL A 154 -5.16 10.25 -2.49
C VAL A 154 -5.86 10.43 -1.14
N GLN A 155 -6.13 9.36 -0.40
CA GLN A 155 -6.73 9.44 0.93
C GLN A 155 -5.83 10.20 1.91
N THR A 156 -4.52 9.96 1.87
CA THR A 156 -3.56 10.67 2.72
C THR A 156 -3.52 12.16 2.36
N ALA A 157 -3.48 12.50 1.07
CA ALA A 157 -3.51 13.89 0.62
C ALA A 157 -4.78 14.60 1.06
N VAL A 158 -5.95 13.97 0.85
CA VAL A 158 -7.26 14.52 1.23
C VAL A 158 -7.37 14.73 2.74
N THR A 159 -6.93 13.77 3.55
CA THR A 159 -6.97 13.88 5.02
C THR A 159 -6.01 14.95 5.53
N THR A 160 -4.82 15.05 4.95
CA THR A 160 -3.82 16.08 5.31
C THR A 160 -4.32 17.47 4.95
N PHE A 161 -4.87 17.64 3.74
CA PHE A 161 -5.49 18.89 3.31
C PHE A 161 -6.65 19.29 4.22
N SER A 162 -7.54 18.34 4.54
CA SER A 162 -8.67 18.54 5.43
C SER A 162 -8.26 19.01 6.83
N ALA A 163 -7.23 18.35 7.41
CA ALA A 163 -6.68 18.75 8.71
C ALA A 163 -6.10 20.17 8.65
N GLY A 164 -5.38 20.50 7.57
CA GLY A 164 -4.83 21.85 7.37
C GLY A 164 -5.91 22.92 7.25
N ALA A 165 -6.97 22.66 6.49
CA ALA A 165 -8.10 23.56 6.34
C ALA A 165 -8.84 23.81 7.66
N GLU A 166 -9.02 22.75 8.46
CA GLU A 166 -9.65 22.87 9.78
C GLU A 166 -8.80 23.69 10.76
N ILE A 167 -7.48 23.48 10.76
CA ILE A 167 -6.54 24.28 11.58
C ILE A 167 -6.64 25.75 11.19
N GLN A 168 -6.57 26.08 9.89
CA GLN A 168 -6.65 27.46 9.41
C GLN A 168 -7.97 28.11 9.80
N ARG A 169 -9.08 27.39 9.69
CA ARG A 169 -10.42 27.87 10.06
C ARG A 169 -10.50 28.21 11.56
N ARG A 170 -9.92 27.36 12.42
CA ARG A 170 -9.97 27.57 13.88
C ARG A 170 -9.04 28.68 14.33
N VAL A 171 -7.86 28.77 13.72
CA VAL A 171 -6.97 29.91 13.95
C VAL A 171 -7.66 31.23 13.60
N ALA A 172 -8.39 31.27 12.48
CA ALA A 172 -9.19 32.45 12.11
C ALA A 172 -10.31 32.78 13.09
N LYS A 173 -10.84 31.77 13.82
CA LYS A 173 -11.85 31.94 14.88
C LYS A 173 -11.26 32.18 16.27
N SER A 174 -9.93 32.31 16.42
CA SER A 174 -9.24 32.48 17.71
C SER A 174 -9.50 31.32 18.71
N GLU A 175 -9.79 30.13 18.24
CA GLU A 175 -9.91 28.94 19.08
C GLU A 175 -8.54 28.33 19.40
N ASP A 176 -8.38 27.78 20.60
CA ASP A 176 -7.12 27.22 21.08
C ASP A 176 -6.71 25.96 20.28
N ILE A 177 -5.53 26.02 19.64
CA ILE A 177 -5.05 25.00 18.71
C ILE A 177 -4.87 23.62 19.36
N SER A 178 -4.72 23.56 20.68
CA SER A 178 -4.48 22.33 21.43
C SER A 178 -5.67 21.37 21.42
N LEU A 179 -6.91 21.90 21.33
CA LEU A 179 -8.15 21.13 21.29
C LEU A 179 -8.53 20.64 19.88
N VAL A 180 -7.85 21.15 18.86
CA VAL A 180 -8.19 20.92 17.44
C VAL A 180 -7.73 19.58 16.93
N LYS A 181 -6.64 19.01 17.49
CA LYS A 181 -6.02 17.78 17.01
C LYS A 181 -6.89 16.52 17.13
N SER A 182 -7.94 16.55 17.93
CA SER A 182 -8.75 15.35 18.24
C SER A 182 -10.11 15.25 17.55
N ARG A 183 -10.55 16.26 16.79
CA ARG A 183 -11.88 16.28 16.17
C ARG A 183 -11.84 16.61 14.67
N TYR A 184 -12.12 15.58 13.87
CA TYR A 184 -12.70 15.60 12.53
C TYR A 184 -11.89 16.15 11.35
N ALA A 185 -11.57 15.24 10.43
CA ALA A 185 -11.34 15.56 9.02
C ALA A 185 -12.70 15.90 8.36
N PRO A 186 -12.99 17.15 7.91
CA PRO A 186 -14.26 17.50 7.31
C PRO A 186 -14.45 16.91 5.90
N ILE A 187 -13.35 16.39 5.29
CA ILE A 187 -13.38 15.79 3.97
C ILE A 187 -13.33 14.27 4.10
N GLN A 188 -14.29 13.60 3.49
CA GLN A 188 -14.28 12.13 3.36
C GLN A 188 -13.91 11.77 1.93
N SER A 189 -12.95 10.87 1.77
CA SER A 189 -12.67 10.24 0.49
C SER A 189 -13.53 8.99 0.35
N GLN A 190 -14.22 8.86 -0.77
CA GLN A 190 -14.96 7.65 -1.13
C GLN A 190 -14.32 7.06 -2.37
N SER A 191 -13.78 5.85 -2.27
CA SER A 191 -13.27 5.12 -3.40
C SER A 191 -14.34 4.19 -3.97
N VAL A 192 -14.50 4.21 -5.27
CA VAL A 192 -15.41 3.31 -6.01
C VAL A 192 -14.58 2.51 -6.99
N ALA A 193 -14.63 1.18 -6.87
CA ALA A 193 -14.02 0.28 -7.84
C ALA A 193 -14.97 0.14 -9.05
N LEU A 194 -14.55 0.61 -10.23
CA LEU A 194 -15.41 0.64 -11.42
C LEU A 194 -15.62 -0.73 -12.07
N PHE A 195 -14.68 -1.66 -11.91
CA PHE A 195 -14.70 -2.95 -12.62
C PHE A 195 -14.74 -4.18 -11.71
N ASN A 196 -14.68 -4.00 -10.40
CA ASN A 196 -14.82 -5.08 -9.43
C ASN A 196 -15.73 -4.66 -8.28
N THR A 197 -17.02 -4.92 -8.42
CA THR A 197 -18.03 -4.63 -7.39
C THR A 197 -18.00 -5.60 -6.22
N ALA A 198 -17.26 -6.72 -6.35
CA ALA A 198 -17.12 -7.72 -5.30
C ALA A 198 -15.82 -7.52 -4.53
N ASN A 199 -15.84 -6.69 -3.48
CA ASN A 199 -14.72 -6.50 -2.55
C ASN A 199 -14.45 -7.75 -1.67
N ASN A 200 -14.93 -8.94 -2.06
CA ASN A 200 -14.85 -10.13 -1.25
C ASN A 200 -14.09 -11.24 -2.02
N TYR A 201 -12.87 -11.53 -1.58
CA TYR A 201 -12.04 -12.61 -2.10
C TYR A 201 -12.75 -13.98 -2.09
N GLN A 202 -13.72 -14.16 -1.17
CA GLN A 202 -14.51 -15.37 -1.07
C GLN A 202 -15.46 -15.58 -2.26
N GLN A 203 -15.99 -14.48 -2.85
CA GLN A 203 -16.86 -14.60 -4.03
C GLN A 203 -16.08 -14.88 -5.32
N PHE A 204 -14.81 -14.47 -5.38
CA PHE A 204 -13.94 -14.81 -6.51
C PHE A 204 -13.60 -16.30 -6.53
N LEU A 205 -13.33 -16.90 -5.38
CA LEU A 205 -13.02 -18.33 -5.26
C LEU A 205 -14.25 -19.20 -5.51
N ALA A 206 -15.44 -18.79 -5.05
CA ALA A 206 -16.67 -19.54 -5.27
C ALA A 206 -17.10 -19.63 -6.76
N ARG A 207 -16.67 -18.66 -7.60
CA ARG A 207 -17.02 -18.63 -9.02
C ARG A 207 -16.05 -19.42 -9.89
N SER A 208 -14.91 -19.83 -9.36
CA SER A 208 -13.92 -20.64 -10.08
C SER A 208 -14.19 -22.16 -9.97
N GLU A 209 -15.22 -22.57 -9.21
CA GLU A 209 -15.59 -24.00 -9.03
C GLU A 209 -16.85 -24.42 -9.81
N GLU A 210 -17.46 -23.51 -10.60
CA GLU A 210 -18.50 -23.83 -11.59
C GLU A 210 -17.91 -23.88 -13.03
#